data_c0b3e8747ceee757e803dd9b0a6dc3e1
#
_entry.id   c0b3e8747ceee757e803dd9b0a6dc3e1
#
_cell.length_a   1.000
_cell.length_b   1.000
_cell.length_c   1.000
_cell.angle_alpha   90.00
_cell.angle_beta   90.00
_cell.angle_gamma   90.00
#
_symmetry.space_group_name_H-M   'P 1'
#
loop_
_entity.id
_entity.type
_entity.pdbx_description
1 polymer ?
#
loop_
_entity_poly.entity_id
_entity_poly.type
_entity_poly.pdbx_seq_one_letter_code
_entity_poly.pdbx_strand_id
1 'polypeptide(L)'
;MDNEQARARLLAERAEVASLLRDTEQAGQQDRETEDEVAETGDIEDAASSLTAEGQDDSVAETLRERLAALDRALRRLDDGTYGRSVRSGVPIPEERLEADPAAELTIEEARARR
;
A
#
# COMPACT_ATOMS: atom_id res chain seq x y z
N MET A 1 20.59 -6.24 -7.22
CA MET A 1 20.43 -5.38 -6.04
C MET A 1 20.76 -6.21 -4.81
N ASP A 2 21.67 -5.76 -3.97
CA ASP A 2 22.04 -6.51 -2.77
C ASP A 2 21.01 -6.30 -1.65
N ASN A 3 21.13 -7.07 -0.57
CA ASN A 3 20.17 -7.04 0.53
C ASN A 3 20.14 -5.69 1.26
N GLU A 4 21.28 -5.00 1.36
CA GLU A 4 21.33 -3.68 1.99
C GLU A 4 20.57 -2.64 1.15
N GLN A 5 20.78 -2.66 -0.16
CA GLN A 5 20.07 -1.77 -1.09
C GLN A 5 18.57 -2.07 -1.07
N ALA A 6 18.21 -3.34 -1.06
CA ALA A 6 16.81 -3.75 -0.98
C ALA A 6 16.16 -3.25 0.31
N ARG A 7 16.85 -3.43 1.43
CA ARG A 7 16.34 -2.97 2.73
C ARG A 7 16.14 -1.46 2.75
N ALA A 8 17.10 -0.71 2.24
CA ALA A 8 17.01 0.75 2.19
C ALA A 8 15.81 1.20 1.36
N ARG A 9 15.61 0.58 0.19
CA ARG A 9 14.48 0.92 -0.68
C ARG A 9 13.14 0.54 -0.05
N LEU A 10 13.06 -0.62 0.58
CA LEU A 10 11.84 -1.08 1.25
C LEU A 10 11.48 -0.18 2.42
N LEU A 11 12.46 0.20 3.24
CA LEU A 11 12.24 1.09 4.37
C LEU A 11 11.83 2.49 3.91
N ALA A 12 12.43 3.01 2.84
CA ALA A 12 12.07 4.32 2.29
C ALA A 12 10.65 4.32 1.75
N GLU A 13 10.28 3.31 0.99
CA GLU A 13 8.92 3.19 0.47
C GLU A 13 7.92 2.98 1.59
N ARG A 14 8.28 2.16 2.59
CA ARG A 14 7.42 1.92 3.75
C ARG A 14 7.09 3.21 4.48
N ALA A 15 8.09 4.05 4.72
CA ALA A 15 7.89 5.34 5.37
C ALA A 15 6.96 6.24 4.56
N GLU A 16 7.15 6.26 3.25
CA GLU A 16 6.32 7.06 2.34
C GLU A 16 4.87 6.57 2.32
N VAL A 17 4.66 5.27 2.18
CA VAL A 17 3.32 4.66 2.17
C VAL A 17 2.63 4.87 3.51
N ALA A 18 3.32 4.68 4.62
CA ALA A 18 2.77 4.90 5.95
C ALA A 18 2.35 6.36 6.16
N SER A 19 3.13 7.30 5.65
CA SER A 19 2.81 8.72 5.72
C SER A 19 1.55 9.05 4.91
N LEU A 20 1.48 8.53 3.68
CA LEU A 20 0.32 8.72 2.81
C LEU A 20 -0.94 8.12 3.44
N LEU A 21 -0.81 6.95 4.07
CA LEU A 21 -1.94 6.31 4.74
C LEU A 21 -2.45 7.16 5.91
N ARG A 22 -1.55 7.68 6.72
CA ARG A 22 -1.93 8.59 7.82
C ARG A 22 -2.64 9.83 7.31
N ASP A 23 -2.11 10.44 6.25
CA ASP A 23 -2.70 11.63 5.65
C ASP A 23 -4.10 11.34 5.10
N THR A 24 -4.27 10.20 4.45
CA THR A 24 -5.56 9.76 3.91
C THR A 24 -6.57 9.53 5.03
N GLU A 25 -6.16 8.88 6.11
CA GLU A 25 -7.03 8.63 7.26
C GLU A 25 -7.41 9.93 7.99
N GLN A 26 -6.47 10.86 8.15
CA GLN A 26 -6.74 12.16 8.75
C GLN A 26 -7.68 13.01 7.89
N ALA A 27 -7.47 13.02 6.58
CA ALA A 27 -8.36 13.71 5.65
C ALA A 27 -9.78 13.16 5.74
N GLY A 28 -9.94 11.84 5.81
CA GLY A 28 -11.23 11.21 6.00
C GLY A 28 -11.91 11.63 7.29
N GLN A 29 -11.17 11.73 8.38
CA GLN A 29 -11.68 12.18 9.67
C GLN A 29 -12.09 13.64 9.62
N GLN A 30 -11.27 14.51 9.01
CA GLN A 30 -11.59 15.93 8.86
C GLN A 30 -12.84 16.13 7.99
N ASP A 31 -12.97 15.36 6.93
CA ASP A 31 -14.14 15.39 6.06
C ASP A 31 -15.39 15.00 6.83
N ARG A 32 -15.31 13.98 7.70
CA ARG A 32 -16.43 13.56 8.55
C ARG A 32 -16.84 14.65 9.54
N GLU A 33 -15.87 15.31 10.16
CA GLU A 33 -16.13 16.42 11.07
C GLU A 33 -16.79 17.58 10.34
N THR A 34 -16.32 17.89 9.13
CA THR A 34 -16.91 18.93 8.28
C THR A 34 -18.33 18.53 7.86
N GLU A 35 -18.54 17.26 7.54
CA GLU A 35 -19.86 16.72 7.20
C GLU A 35 -20.85 16.88 8.33
N ASP A 36 -20.43 16.62 9.56
CA ASP A 36 -21.28 16.79 10.74
C ASP A 36 -21.71 18.26 10.90
N GLU A 37 -20.79 19.20 10.68
CA GLU A 37 -21.09 20.63 10.69
C GLU A 37 -22.06 21.01 9.57
N VAL A 38 -21.84 20.49 8.36
CA VAL A 38 -22.70 20.71 7.19
C VAL A 38 -24.09 20.10 7.43
N ALA A 39 -24.15 18.91 8.04
CA ALA A 39 -25.40 18.27 8.38
C ALA A 39 -26.22 19.14 9.34
N GLU A 40 -25.59 19.83 10.25
CA GLU A 40 -26.25 20.80 11.14
C GLU A 40 -26.86 21.97 10.35
N THR A 41 -26.22 22.35 9.23
CA THR A 41 -26.74 23.41 8.35
C THR A 41 -27.79 22.89 7.35
N GLY A 42 -27.99 21.57 7.25
CA GLY A 42 -29.03 20.96 6.44
C GLY A 42 -28.75 20.84 4.95
N ASP A 43 -27.48 20.87 4.54
CA ASP A 43 -27.11 20.76 3.12
C ASP A 43 -26.94 19.29 2.71
N ILE A 44 -28.00 18.74 2.12
CA ILE A 44 -28.08 17.32 1.71
C ILE A 44 -27.17 17.02 0.52
N GLU A 45 -26.99 17.97 -0.42
CA GLU A 45 -26.18 17.77 -1.61
C GLU A 45 -24.71 17.58 -1.26
N ASP A 46 -24.20 18.39 -0.33
CA ASP A 46 -22.81 18.26 0.14
C ASP A 46 -22.61 16.93 0.88
N ALA A 47 -23.58 16.49 1.65
CA ALA A 47 -23.50 15.20 2.34
C ALA A 47 -23.39 14.04 1.34
N ALA A 48 -24.13 14.06 0.23
CA ALA A 48 -24.05 13.02 -0.79
C ALA A 48 -22.70 13.01 -1.51
N SER A 49 -22.16 14.19 -1.82
CA SER A 49 -20.81 14.32 -2.42
C SER A 49 -19.75 13.80 -1.47
N SER A 50 -19.85 14.11 -0.19
CA SER A 50 -18.90 13.69 0.83
C SER A 50 -18.90 12.18 1.01
N LEU A 51 -20.04 11.53 0.96
CA LEU A 51 -20.16 10.06 1.04
C LEU A 51 -19.43 9.39 -0.14
N THR A 52 -19.54 9.95 -1.34
CA THR A 52 -18.84 9.45 -2.52
C THR A 52 -17.32 9.59 -2.34
N ALA A 53 -16.87 10.75 -1.84
CA ALA A 53 -15.46 11.00 -1.57
C ALA A 53 -14.91 10.05 -0.49
N GLU A 54 -15.68 9.78 0.56
CA GLU A 54 -15.29 8.81 1.60
C GLU A 54 -15.08 7.42 1.03
N GLY A 55 -15.94 6.97 0.12
CA GLY A 55 -15.79 5.68 -0.53
C GLY A 55 -14.51 5.58 -1.34
N GLN A 56 -14.11 6.66 -2.03
CA GLN A 56 -12.85 6.73 -2.76
C GLN A 56 -11.65 6.72 -1.82
N ASP A 57 -11.72 7.48 -0.73
CA ASP A 57 -10.65 7.55 0.27
C ASP A 57 -10.45 6.21 0.97
N ASP A 58 -11.53 5.48 1.25
CA ASP A 58 -11.45 4.15 1.84
C ASP A 58 -10.77 3.16 0.90
N SER A 59 -11.03 3.24 -0.41
CA SER A 59 -10.35 2.40 -1.42
C SER A 59 -8.86 2.71 -1.50
N VAL A 60 -8.48 3.99 -1.45
CA VAL A 60 -7.08 4.41 -1.45
C VAL A 60 -6.41 3.91 -0.16
N ALA A 61 -7.04 4.11 0.99
CA ALA A 61 -6.50 3.66 2.27
C ALA A 61 -6.28 2.14 2.27
N GLU A 62 -7.22 1.38 1.75
CA GLU A 62 -7.10 -0.08 1.65
C GLU A 62 -5.92 -0.49 0.77
N THR A 63 -5.76 0.16 -0.38
CA THR A 63 -4.63 -0.09 -1.28
C THR A 63 -3.30 0.21 -0.59
N LEU A 64 -3.23 1.32 0.15
CA LEU A 64 -2.03 1.68 0.89
C LEU A 64 -1.72 0.67 2.01
N ARG A 65 -2.75 0.18 2.71
CA ARG A 65 -2.57 -0.86 3.74
C ARG A 65 -2.05 -2.15 3.15
N GLU A 66 -2.56 -2.56 2.00
CA GLU A 66 -2.08 -3.75 1.29
C GLU A 66 -0.63 -3.60 0.87
N ARG A 67 -0.27 -2.42 0.35
CA ARG A 67 1.12 -2.15 -0.03
C ARG A 67 2.04 -2.17 1.19
N LEU A 68 1.62 -1.56 2.29
CA LEU A 68 2.39 -1.55 3.53
C LEU A 68 2.64 -2.98 4.03
N ALA A 69 1.61 -3.83 3.99
CA ALA A 69 1.74 -5.23 4.37
C ALA A 69 2.73 -5.98 3.48
N ALA A 70 2.71 -5.72 2.17
CA ALA A 70 3.65 -6.34 1.23
C ALA A 70 5.09 -5.91 1.51
N LEU A 71 5.30 -4.64 1.82
CA LEU A 71 6.62 -4.13 2.20
C LEU A 71 7.13 -4.77 3.49
N ASP A 72 6.25 -4.93 4.49
CA ASP A 72 6.61 -5.59 5.75
C ASP A 72 6.95 -7.06 5.53
N ARG A 73 6.23 -7.76 4.67
CA ARG A 73 6.55 -9.15 4.32
C ARG A 73 7.92 -9.25 3.65
N ALA A 74 8.23 -8.32 2.75
CA ALA A 74 9.54 -8.30 2.08
C ALA A 74 10.68 -8.07 3.07
N LEU A 75 10.48 -7.17 4.05
CA LEU A 75 11.46 -6.92 5.09
C LEU A 75 11.69 -8.17 5.96
N ARG A 76 10.64 -8.92 6.26
CA ARG A 76 10.76 -10.19 7.00
C ARG A 76 11.56 -11.22 6.21
N ARG A 77 11.34 -11.29 4.88
CA ARG A 77 12.09 -12.21 4.03
C ARG A 77 13.58 -11.84 3.99
N LEU A 78 13.92 -10.55 4.05
CA LEU A 78 15.31 -10.14 4.19
C LEU A 78 15.92 -10.65 5.48
N ASP A 79 15.19 -10.54 6.58
CA ASP A 79 15.65 -11.03 7.89
C ASP A 79 15.78 -12.55 7.91
N ASP A 80 14.88 -13.25 7.22
CA ASP A 80 14.87 -14.72 7.16
C ASP A 80 15.84 -15.28 6.12
N GLY A 81 16.42 -14.46 5.27
CA GLY A 81 17.34 -14.90 4.22
C GLY A 81 16.64 -15.48 2.99
N THR A 82 15.35 -15.22 2.82
CA THR A 82 14.55 -15.75 1.69
C THR A 82 14.17 -14.67 0.68
N TYR A 83 14.66 -13.45 0.85
CA TYR A 83 14.36 -12.35 -0.06
C TYR A 83 14.87 -12.64 -1.47
N GLY A 84 14.11 -12.21 -2.48
CA GLY A 84 14.48 -12.39 -3.88
C GLY A 84 14.04 -13.71 -4.48
N ARG A 85 13.31 -14.52 -3.73
CA ARG A 85 12.76 -15.77 -4.21
C ARG A 85 11.24 -15.73 -4.20
N SER A 86 10.63 -16.43 -5.17
CA SER A 86 9.17 -16.55 -5.22
C SER A 86 8.66 -17.19 -3.93
N VAL A 87 7.62 -16.61 -3.34
CA VAL A 87 6.97 -17.18 -2.15
C VAL A 87 6.19 -18.45 -2.51
N ARG A 88 5.89 -18.65 -3.79
CA ARG A 88 5.13 -19.80 -4.26
C ARG A 88 6.00 -21.01 -4.60
N SER A 89 7.08 -20.78 -5.35
CA SER A 89 7.91 -21.85 -5.87
C SER A 89 9.33 -21.87 -5.33
N GLY A 90 9.79 -20.77 -4.74
CA GLY A 90 11.16 -20.66 -4.26
C GLY A 90 12.17 -20.36 -5.36
N VAL A 91 11.74 -20.22 -6.62
CA VAL A 91 12.67 -19.88 -7.70
C VAL A 91 13.09 -18.40 -7.58
N PRO A 92 14.31 -18.07 -8.01
CA PRO A 92 14.75 -16.67 -7.94
C PRO A 92 13.88 -15.76 -8.79
N ILE A 93 13.52 -14.59 -8.23
CA ILE A 93 12.84 -13.53 -8.96
C ILE A 93 13.91 -12.74 -9.72
N PRO A 94 13.71 -12.47 -11.02
CA PRO A 94 14.70 -11.71 -11.79
C PRO A 94 15.02 -10.36 -11.14
N GLU A 95 16.28 -9.99 -11.20
CA GLU A 95 16.75 -8.74 -10.58
C GLU A 95 16.04 -7.52 -11.15
N GLU A 96 15.76 -7.51 -12.45
CA GLU A 96 15.02 -6.43 -13.10
C GLU A 96 13.65 -6.21 -12.47
N ARG A 97 12.98 -7.32 -12.12
CA ARG A 97 11.67 -7.23 -11.47
C ARG A 97 11.76 -6.70 -10.05
N LEU A 98 12.81 -7.09 -9.32
CA LEU A 98 13.06 -6.57 -7.97
C LEU A 98 13.45 -5.10 -7.97
N GLU A 99 14.17 -4.66 -9.00
CA GLU A 99 14.51 -3.24 -9.16
C GLU A 99 13.27 -2.40 -9.45
N ALA A 100 12.34 -2.94 -10.25
CA ALA A 100 11.07 -2.28 -10.52
C ALA A 100 10.14 -2.30 -9.31
N ASP A 101 10.12 -3.41 -8.57
CA ASP A 101 9.27 -3.58 -7.38
C ASP A 101 10.03 -4.41 -6.33
N PRO A 102 10.66 -3.76 -5.35
CA PRO A 102 11.43 -4.49 -4.34
C PRO A 102 10.58 -5.37 -3.44
N ALA A 103 9.25 -5.19 -3.40
CA ALA A 103 8.35 -6.04 -2.64
C ALA A 103 7.75 -7.18 -3.46
N ALA A 104 8.21 -7.39 -4.70
CA ALA A 104 7.71 -8.47 -5.55
C ALA A 104 7.85 -9.84 -4.86
N GLU A 105 6.77 -10.62 -4.89
CA GLU A 105 6.69 -11.92 -4.22
C GLU A 105 6.67 -13.08 -5.19
N LEU A 106 6.39 -12.81 -6.46
CA LEU A 106 6.24 -13.83 -7.52
C LEU A 106 7.03 -13.43 -8.75
N THR A 107 7.38 -14.42 -9.57
CA THR A 107 7.90 -14.14 -10.91
C THR A 107 6.77 -13.58 -11.77
N ILE A 108 7.12 -12.99 -12.92
CA ILE A 108 6.11 -12.45 -13.85
C ILE A 108 5.16 -13.55 -14.31
N GLU A 109 5.70 -14.73 -14.64
CA GLU A 109 4.90 -15.87 -15.08
C GLU A 109 3.91 -16.31 -14.00
N GLU A 110 4.36 -16.39 -12.76
CA GLU A 110 3.50 -16.78 -11.64
C GLU A 110 2.43 -15.72 -11.38
N ALA A 111 2.77 -14.45 -11.47
CA ALA A 111 1.82 -13.35 -11.28
C ALA A 111 0.74 -13.36 -12.37
N ARG A 112 1.13 -13.67 -13.62
CA ARG A 112 0.18 -13.78 -14.73
C ARG A 112 -0.73 -15.00 -14.58
N ALA A 113 -0.19 -16.12 -14.11
CA ALA A 113 -0.96 -17.36 -13.90
C ALA A 113 -1.99 -17.21 -12.79
N ARG A 114 -1.81 -16.24 -11.90
CA ARG A 114 -2.71 -15.96 -10.77
C ARG A 114 -4.03 -15.32 -11.21
N ARG A 115 -4.05 -14.74 -12.41
CA ARG A 115 -5.25 -14.11 -12.97
C ARG A 115 -6.20 -15.16 -13.63
#